data_ea1559be577ae3383abb1ffdd279a501
#
_entry.id   ea1559be577ae3383abb1ffdd279a501
#
_cell.length_a   1.000
_cell.length_b   1.000
_cell.length_c   1.000
_cell.angle_alpha   90.00
_cell.angle_beta   90.00
_cell.angle_gamma   90.00
#
_symmetry.space_group_name_H-M   'P 1'
#
loop_
_entity.id
_entity.type
_entity.pdbx_description
1 polymer ?
#
loop_
_entity_poly.entity_id
_entity_poly.type
_entity_poly.pdbx_seq_one_letter_code
_entity_poly.pdbx_strand_id
1 'polypeptide(L)'
;MAKRIVTRIGDIFCVELGDGYKSYFQYIANDMTQLNSSVIRAFVGRYPMDYQPDMDELVKSEVAFYAHTVLRIGLVGDHWYKVGKSKDLGLDELASAWFVGESSTVYNPETDKFDDVDPLEHFYVWHCNESQIPIGKMTPEISESPMTTNGSVLSWFRIVERIKYGYTSADLYLNRYVKQKPWPWVESYLTYFDRMARLRYYFHFKGEKISREVIRTSDGNFINLSENDPEKDGYALFTGSFGDISWCAWNVTGEKFNTIWDKHHGKES
;
A
#
# COMPACT_ATOMS: atom_id res chain seq x y z
N MET A 1 29.64 -22.40 9.17
CA MET A 1 29.36 -21.29 10.09
C MET A 1 28.35 -20.35 9.44
N ALA A 2 27.25 -20.03 10.13
CA ALA A 2 26.28 -19.06 9.60
C ALA A 2 26.96 -17.68 9.49
N LYS A 3 26.91 -17.05 8.31
CA LYS A 3 27.47 -15.73 8.06
C LYS A 3 26.72 -14.71 8.95
N ARG A 4 27.47 -13.98 9.78
CA ARG A 4 26.88 -12.91 10.62
C ARG A 4 26.31 -11.82 9.70
N ILE A 5 24.99 -11.62 9.73
CA ILE A 5 24.32 -10.54 9.02
C ILE A 5 24.46 -9.28 9.87
N VAL A 6 25.07 -8.24 9.30
CA VAL A 6 25.20 -6.93 9.93
C VAL A 6 24.57 -5.89 9.01
N THR A 7 23.57 -5.18 9.52
CA THR A 7 22.95 -4.03 8.87
C THR A 7 23.38 -2.74 9.55
N ARG A 8 23.51 -1.66 8.78
CA ARG A 8 23.88 -0.33 9.28
C ARG A 8 23.03 0.72 8.59
N ILE A 9 22.71 1.78 9.29
CA ILE A 9 22.07 2.97 8.70
C ILE A 9 22.87 3.42 7.48
N GLY A 10 22.18 3.69 6.39
CA GLY A 10 22.71 3.99 5.08
C GLY A 10 22.80 2.79 4.13
N ASP A 11 22.64 1.55 4.60
CA ASP A 11 22.66 0.38 3.73
C ASP A 11 21.48 0.40 2.75
N ILE A 12 21.77 0.06 1.48
CA ILE A 12 20.79 0.00 0.40
C ILE A 12 20.57 -1.46 0.01
N PHE A 13 19.32 -1.82 -0.15
CA PHE A 13 18.88 -3.18 -0.43
C PHE A 13 18.14 -3.24 -1.76
N CYS A 14 18.34 -4.33 -2.48
CA CYS A 14 17.63 -4.69 -3.69
C CYS A 14 16.53 -5.69 -3.38
N VAL A 15 15.36 -5.49 -3.99
CA VAL A 15 14.21 -6.40 -3.99
C VAL A 15 13.95 -6.84 -5.42
N GLU A 16 13.99 -8.14 -5.68
CA GLU A 16 13.61 -8.71 -6.98
C GLU A 16 12.09 -8.86 -7.05
N LEU A 17 11.46 -8.36 -8.11
CA LEU A 17 10.01 -8.32 -8.24
C LEU A 17 9.42 -9.60 -8.86
N GLY A 18 10.27 -10.52 -9.34
CA GLY A 18 9.86 -11.81 -9.90
C GLY A 18 9.32 -11.76 -11.35
N ASP A 19 9.39 -10.59 -12.00
CA ASP A 19 8.90 -10.34 -13.35
C ASP A 19 10.00 -9.82 -14.31
N GLY A 20 11.27 -10.10 -13.97
CA GLY A 20 12.44 -9.61 -14.70
C GLY A 20 12.91 -8.22 -14.28
N TYR A 21 12.33 -7.68 -13.22
CA TYR A 21 12.66 -6.36 -12.68
C TYR A 21 13.01 -6.43 -11.20
N LYS A 22 13.63 -5.34 -10.72
CA LYS A 22 14.01 -5.12 -9.34
C LYS A 22 13.74 -3.68 -8.92
N SER A 23 13.70 -3.44 -7.62
CA SER A 23 13.59 -2.13 -7.00
C SER A 23 14.48 -2.03 -5.77
N TYR A 24 14.52 -0.85 -5.13
CA TYR A 24 15.47 -0.59 -4.06
C TYR A 24 14.82 0.13 -2.89
N PHE A 25 15.37 -0.09 -1.70
CA PHE A 25 15.07 0.69 -0.52
C PHE A 25 16.34 0.92 0.31
N GLN A 26 16.34 1.93 1.16
CA GLN A 26 17.45 2.26 2.04
C GLN A 26 17.01 2.18 3.51
N TYR A 27 17.89 1.66 4.36
CA TYR A 27 17.76 1.72 5.82
C TYR A 27 18.29 3.08 6.32
N ILE A 28 17.40 3.92 6.88
CA ILE A 28 17.71 5.34 7.16
C ILE A 28 17.73 5.70 8.64
N ALA A 29 16.99 5.00 9.50
CA ALA A 29 16.91 5.30 10.92
C ALA A 29 16.46 4.08 11.73
N ASN A 30 16.59 4.17 13.06
CA ASN A 30 15.82 3.38 14.01
C ASN A 30 14.82 4.29 14.72
N ASP A 31 13.59 3.89 14.79
CA ASP A 31 12.60 4.51 15.67
C ASP A 31 12.69 3.83 17.05
N MET A 32 13.44 4.46 17.95
CA MET A 32 13.67 3.93 19.30
C MET A 32 12.58 4.34 20.29
N THR A 33 11.75 5.31 19.91
CA THR A 33 10.76 5.90 20.81
C THR A 33 9.45 5.13 20.79
N GLN A 34 9.02 4.67 19.61
CA GLN A 34 7.70 4.03 19.45
C GLN A 34 7.82 2.51 19.19
N LEU A 35 8.41 2.10 18.09
CA LEU A 35 8.36 0.72 17.62
C LEU A 35 9.65 -0.07 17.82
N ASN A 36 10.71 0.56 18.28
CA ASN A 36 12.05 -0.02 18.43
C ASN A 36 12.46 -0.86 17.20
N SER A 37 12.28 -0.29 16.02
CA SER A 37 12.48 -0.97 14.75
C SER A 37 13.21 -0.13 13.70
N SER A 38 13.71 -0.81 12.68
CA SER A 38 14.38 -0.14 11.56
C SER A 38 13.38 0.60 10.68
N VAL A 39 13.68 1.85 10.35
CA VAL A 39 12.93 2.68 9.39
C VAL A 39 13.63 2.63 8.06
N ILE A 40 12.87 2.34 7.01
CA ILE A 40 13.32 2.33 5.63
C ILE A 40 12.62 3.41 4.81
N ARG A 41 13.28 3.89 3.74
CA ARG A 41 12.65 4.58 2.61
C ARG A 41 12.75 3.71 1.36
N ALA A 42 11.63 3.42 0.74
CA ALA A 42 11.57 2.73 -0.54
C ALA A 42 11.47 3.76 -1.67
N PHE A 43 12.13 3.49 -2.80
CA PHE A 43 12.17 4.41 -3.92
C PHE A 43 11.16 4.02 -5.00
N VAL A 44 10.59 5.03 -5.66
CA VAL A 44 9.81 4.81 -6.89
C VAL A 44 10.79 4.39 -7.99
N GLY A 45 10.60 3.18 -8.50
CA GLY A 45 11.44 2.71 -9.60
C GLY A 45 11.30 1.22 -9.84
N ARG A 46 11.37 0.87 -11.12
CA ARG A 46 11.35 -0.50 -11.62
C ARG A 46 12.45 -0.65 -12.63
N TYR A 47 13.51 -1.36 -12.25
CA TYR A 47 14.75 -1.45 -12.99
C TYR A 47 14.94 -2.85 -13.56
N PRO A 48 15.45 -3.02 -14.81
CA PRO A 48 15.82 -4.33 -15.32
C PRO A 48 16.85 -5.03 -14.42
N MET A 49 16.88 -6.37 -14.45
CA MET A 49 17.77 -7.15 -13.57
C MET A 49 19.27 -6.86 -13.79
N ASP A 50 19.68 -6.48 -15.00
CA ASP A 50 21.07 -6.12 -15.35
C ASP A 50 21.44 -4.67 -15.00
N TYR A 51 20.48 -3.82 -14.60
CA TYR A 51 20.75 -2.44 -14.20
C TYR A 51 21.67 -2.39 -12.99
N GLN A 52 22.69 -1.55 -13.07
CA GLN A 52 23.62 -1.28 -11.96
C GLN A 52 23.45 0.18 -11.53
N PRO A 53 22.82 0.44 -10.38
CA PRO A 53 22.59 1.80 -9.93
C PRO A 53 23.86 2.46 -9.42
N ASP A 54 24.02 3.74 -9.74
CA ASP A 54 24.83 4.63 -8.92
C ASP A 54 24.07 4.88 -7.61
N MET A 55 24.70 4.61 -6.47
CA MET A 55 24.01 4.69 -5.17
C MET A 55 23.68 6.11 -4.78
N ASP A 56 24.51 7.09 -5.15
CA ASP A 56 24.29 8.50 -4.83
C ASP A 56 23.22 9.14 -5.73
N GLU A 57 23.02 8.62 -6.93
CA GLU A 57 21.88 9.00 -7.80
C GLU A 57 20.61 8.27 -7.36
N LEU A 58 20.69 7.00 -7.01
CA LEU A 58 19.53 6.22 -6.57
C LEU A 58 18.84 6.84 -5.34
N VAL A 59 19.61 7.32 -4.36
CA VAL A 59 19.04 7.90 -3.13
C VAL A 59 18.39 9.27 -3.32
N LYS A 60 18.58 9.91 -4.49
CA LYS A 60 17.88 11.13 -4.91
C LYS A 60 16.54 10.84 -5.62
N SER A 61 16.23 9.57 -5.88
CA SER A 61 14.97 9.19 -6.49
C SER A 61 13.79 9.51 -5.56
N GLU A 62 12.63 9.72 -6.16
CA GLU A 62 11.38 9.93 -5.43
C GLU A 62 11.15 8.81 -4.41
N VAL A 63 10.78 9.18 -3.18
CA VAL A 63 10.44 8.23 -2.13
C VAL A 63 9.01 7.76 -2.32
N ALA A 64 8.85 6.45 -2.47
CA ALA A 64 7.57 5.79 -2.61
C ALA A 64 6.80 5.73 -1.29
N PHE A 65 7.50 5.36 -0.22
CA PHE A 65 6.96 5.28 1.14
C PHE A 65 8.07 5.10 2.16
N TYR A 66 7.75 5.43 3.41
CA TYR A 66 8.51 5.03 4.59
C TYR A 66 7.83 3.82 5.25
N ALA A 67 8.60 3.00 5.96
CA ALA A 67 8.03 1.90 6.74
C ALA A 67 8.98 1.46 7.87
N HIS A 68 8.37 0.97 8.94
CA HIS A 68 9.07 0.21 9.97
C HIS A 68 9.15 -1.26 9.56
N THR A 69 10.30 -1.90 9.73
CA THR A 69 10.46 -3.32 9.40
C THR A 69 11.62 -3.97 10.16
N VAL A 70 11.66 -5.31 10.15
CA VAL A 70 12.78 -6.10 10.70
C VAL A 70 13.68 -6.56 9.55
N LEU A 71 14.70 -5.77 9.22
CA LEU A 71 15.60 -6.01 8.08
C LEU A 71 16.19 -7.42 8.03
N ARG A 72 16.55 -7.96 9.20
CA ARG A 72 17.18 -9.28 9.30
C ARG A 72 16.32 -10.41 8.75
N ILE A 73 15.00 -10.33 8.95
CA ILE A 73 14.08 -11.40 8.50
C ILE A 73 14.12 -11.52 6.99
N GLY A 74 14.05 -10.41 6.27
CA GLY A 74 14.11 -10.42 4.80
C GLY A 74 15.46 -10.83 4.25
N LEU A 75 16.58 -10.50 4.97
CA LEU A 75 17.92 -10.94 4.59
C LEU A 75 18.15 -12.44 4.81
N VAL A 76 17.59 -13.02 5.88
CA VAL A 76 17.69 -14.47 6.15
C VAL A 76 16.85 -15.27 5.17
N GLY A 77 15.70 -14.72 4.75
CA GLY A 77 14.79 -15.36 3.80
C GLY A 77 15.08 -15.05 2.33
N ASP A 78 16.21 -14.38 2.02
CA ASP A 78 16.62 -13.98 0.67
C ASP A 78 15.54 -13.15 -0.08
N HIS A 79 14.70 -12.39 0.67
CA HIS A 79 13.66 -11.53 0.10
C HIS A 79 14.23 -10.19 -0.38
N TRP A 80 15.37 -9.80 0.15
CA TRP A 80 16.21 -8.71 -0.31
C TRP A 80 17.67 -8.96 0.04
N TYR A 81 18.55 -8.28 -0.65
CA TYR A 81 20.00 -8.35 -0.40
C TYR A 81 20.64 -6.98 -0.48
N LYS A 82 21.72 -6.79 0.27
CA LYS A 82 22.45 -5.54 0.29
C LYS A 82 23.25 -5.35 -0.99
N VAL A 83 23.10 -4.17 -1.62
CA VAL A 83 23.79 -3.80 -2.87
C VAL A 83 24.77 -2.64 -2.70
N GLY A 84 24.58 -1.82 -1.68
CA GLY A 84 25.42 -0.65 -1.51
C GLY A 84 25.15 0.07 -0.19
N LYS A 85 25.65 1.31 -0.12
CA LYS A 85 25.45 2.22 0.99
C LYS A 85 25.59 3.66 0.51
N SER A 86 24.75 4.58 1.05
CA SER A 86 24.94 6.02 0.92
C SER A 86 24.85 6.69 2.29
N LYS A 87 25.48 7.86 2.42
CA LYS A 87 25.39 8.71 3.62
C LYS A 87 24.20 9.67 3.56
N ASP A 88 23.64 9.87 2.37
CA ASP A 88 22.40 10.60 2.19
C ASP A 88 21.24 9.75 2.68
N LEU A 89 20.61 10.17 3.77
CA LEU A 89 19.54 9.42 4.44
C LEU A 89 18.15 10.05 4.22
N GLY A 90 18.06 11.24 3.60
CA GLY A 90 16.81 11.97 3.44
C GLY A 90 16.12 12.28 4.77
N LEU A 91 16.87 12.69 5.78
CA LEU A 91 16.32 12.89 7.14
C LEU A 91 15.35 14.08 7.22
N ASP A 92 15.53 15.11 6.40
CA ASP A 92 14.63 16.26 6.35
C ASP A 92 13.26 15.85 5.82
N GLU A 93 13.23 14.96 4.82
CA GLU A 93 11.99 14.38 4.29
C GLU A 93 11.35 13.43 5.30
N LEU A 94 12.15 12.57 5.97
CA LEU A 94 11.66 11.69 7.03
C LEU A 94 11.04 12.49 8.19
N ALA A 95 11.59 13.64 8.54
CA ALA A 95 11.04 14.50 9.59
C ALA A 95 9.63 15.03 9.26
N SER A 96 9.25 15.03 7.98
CA SER A 96 7.90 15.40 7.52
C SER A 96 6.95 14.20 7.36
N ALA A 97 7.46 12.98 7.51
CA ALA A 97 6.65 11.78 7.37
C ALA A 97 5.84 11.48 8.63
N TRP A 98 4.54 11.24 8.46
CA TRP A 98 3.65 10.82 9.51
C TRP A 98 3.54 9.30 9.58
N PHE A 99 3.70 8.76 10.78
CA PHE A 99 3.32 7.39 11.12
C PHE A 99 1.98 7.44 11.87
N VAL A 100 1.04 6.60 11.48
CA VAL A 100 -0.33 6.59 11.99
C VAL A 100 -0.61 5.28 12.70
N GLY A 101 -1.15 5.37 13.91
CA GLY A 101 -1.68 4.23 14.65
C GLY A 101 -3.09 4.52 15.16
N GLU A 102 -3.75 3.47 15.62
CA GLU A 102 -5.06 3.54 16.26
C GLU A 102 -5.02 2.80 17.60
N SER A 103 -5.84 3.23 18.54
CA SER A 103 -5.97 2.55 19.84
C SER A 103 -7.38 2.00 20.03
N SER A 104 -7.47 0.72 20.38
CA SER A 104 -8.74 0.09 20.79
C SER A 104 -8.99 0.20 22.30
N THR A 105 -8.02 0.74 23.04
CA THR A 105 -8.15 0.93 24.49
C THR A 105 -7.53 2.24 24.94
N VAL A 106 -8.09 2.87 25.96
CA VAL A 106 -7.56 4.08 26.59
C VAL A 106 -7.45 3.84 28.10
N TYR A 107 -6.32 4.22 28.69
CA TYR A 107 -6.12 4.11 30.12
C TYR A 107 -7.04 5.09 30.87
N ASN A 108 -7.81 4.55 31.82
CA ASN A 108 -8.70 5.31 32.70
C ASN A 108 -8.04 5.43 34.07
N PRO A 109 -7.56 6.63 34.45
CA PRO A 109 -6.88 6.84 35.73
C PRO A 109 -7.80 6.72 36.97
N GLU A 110 -9.13 6.87 36.79
CA GLU A 110 -10.07 6.75 37.89
C GLU A 110 -10.29 5.30 38.33
N THR A 111 -10.23 4.37 37.35
CA THR A 111 -10.45 2.95 37.58
C THR A 111 -9.16 2.13 37.62
N ASP A 112 -8.03 2.75 37.29
CA ASP A 112 -6.72 2.10 37.07
C ASP A 112 -6.79 0.91 36.09
N LYS A 113 -7.60 1.08 35.01
CA LYS A 113 -7.84 0.06 33.99
C LYS A 113 -7.80 0.67 32.59
N PHE A 114 -7.75 -0.19 31.58
CA PHE A 114 -7.97 0.20 30.21
C PHE A 114 -9.44 -0.02 29.85
N ASP A 115 -10.07 1.02 29.34
CA ASP A 115 -11.43 0.98 28.81
C ASP A 115 -11.35 0.73 27.30
N ASP A 116 -12.26 -0.13 26.78
CA ASP A 116 -12.40 -0.34 25.34
C ASP A 116 -12.98 0.92 24.68
N VAL A 117 -12.38 1.33 23.57
CA VAL A 117 -12.81 2.50 22.80
C VAL A 117 -12.94 2.16 21.30
N ASP A 118 -13.69 2.97 20.57
CA ASP A 118 -13.76 2.84 19.12
C ASP A 118 -12.42 3.30 18.51
N PRO A 119 -11.66 2.43 17.83
CA PRO A 119 -10.40 2.81 17.21
C PRO A 119 -10.53 3.96 16.20
N LEU A 120 -11.72 4.13 15.60
CA LEU A 120 -11.98 5.19 14.62
C LEU A 120 -12.06 6.60 15.22
N GLU A 121 -12.22 6.67 16.52
CA GLU A 121 -12.27 7.90 17.31
C GLU A 121 -10.94 8.15 18.06
N HIS A 122 -9.95 7.24 17.96
CA HIS A 122 -8.74 7.23 18.78
C HIS A 122 -7.48 6.98 17.96
N PHE A 123 -7.28 7.79 16.90
CA PHE A 123 -6.03 7.82 16.16
C PHE A 123 -4.96 8.60 16.87
N TYR A 124 -3.72 8.21 16.64
CA TYR A 124 -2.53 8.95 17.02
C TYR A 124 -1.51 8.94 15.91
N VAL A 125 -0.68 9.96 15.87
CA VAL A 125 0.38 10.12 14.88
C VAL A 125 1.70 10.44 15.54
N TRP A 126 2.81 10.18 14.86
CA TRP A 126 4.13 10.61 15.32
C TRP A 126 5.09 10.77 14.14
N HIS A 127 6.16 11.52 14.36
CA HIS A 127 7.34 11.49 13.51
C HIS A 127 8.39 10.53 14.09
N CYS A 128 9.29 10.03 13.24
CA CYS A 128 10.33 9.08 13.67
C CYS A 128 11.12 9.62 14.87
N ASN A 129 11.22 8.82 15.93
CA ASN A 129 11.84 9.16 17.21
C ASN A 129 11.13 10.25 18.04
N GLU A 130 9.90 10.59 17.72
CA GLU A 130 9.10 11.53 18.51
C GLU A 130 8.00 10.83 19.30
N SER A 131 7.38 11.57 20.22
CA SER A 131 6.24 11.08 21.01
C SER A 131 4.98 11.04 20.16
N GLN A 132 4.09 10.12 20.49
CA GLN A 132 2.76 10.05 19.90
C GLN A 132 1.94 11.31 20.23
N ILE A 133 1.20 11.77 19.22
CA ILE A 133 0.26 12.88 19.31
C ILE A 133 -1.14 12.32 19.07
N PRO A 134 -2.01 12.23 20.10
CA PRO A 134 -3.40 11.85 19.90
C PRO A 134 -4.12 12.87 19.03
N ILE A 135 -4.83 12.41 18.01
CA ILE A 135 -5.57 13.29 17.08
C ILE A 135 -7.08 13.03 17.12
N GLY A 136 -7.52 12.01 17.85
CA GLY A 136 -8.91 11.58 17.85
C GLY A 136 -9.28 10.97 16.49
N LYS A 137 -10.16 11.63 15.73
CA LYS A 137 -10.51 11.21 14.36
C LYS A 137 -9.42 11.52 13.36
N MET A 138 -9.31 10.67 12.33
CA MET A 138 -8.43 10.94 11.20
C MET A 138 -8.85 12.21 10.48
N THR A 139 -7.90 13.11 10.23
CA THR A 139 -8.13 14.34 9.47
C THR A 139 -7.73 14.20 8.01
N PRO A 140 -8.37 14.93 7.07
CA PRO A 140 -7.98 14.91 5.65
C PRO A 140 -6.51 15.30 5.44
N GLU A 141 -5.99 16.26 6.19
CA GLU A 141 -4.59 16.70 6.12
C GLU A 141 -3.62 15.54 6.30
N ILE A 142 -3.87 14.67 7.27
CA ILE A 142 -3.02 13.51 7.54
C ILE A 142 -3.31 12.38 6.55
N SER A 143 -4.59 12.05 6.32
CA SER A 143 -4.96 10.91 5.49
C SER A 143 -4.62 11.07 4.00
N GLU A 144 -4.57 12.30 3.51
CA GLU A 144 -4.29 12.64 2.11
C GLU A 144 -2.83 13.01 1.86
N SER A 145 -2.04 13.19 2.91
CA SER A 145 -0.61 13.45 2.78
C SER A 145 0.09 12.25 2.14
N PRO A 146 0.88 12.44 1.07
CA PRO A 146 1.65 11.37 0.44
C PRO A 146 2.72 10.79 1.37
N MET A 147 3.08 11.55 2.42
CA MET A 147 4.09 11.17 3.41
C MET A 147 3.49 10.43 4.61
N THR A 148 2.18 10.18 4.62
CA THR A 148 1.53 9.40 5.69
C THR A 148 1.65 7.91 5.43
N THR A 149 2.05 7.17 6.44
CA THR A 149 2.24 5.73 6.37
C THR A 149 1.71 5.03 7.62
N ASN A 150 1.45 3.73 7.47
CA ASN A 150 1.07 2.89 8.60
C ASN A 150 2.21 2.82 9.63
N GLY A 151 1.89 3.10 10.89
CA GLY A 151 2.78 3.08 12.03
C GLY A 151 3.02 1.70 12.64
N SER A 152 2.82 0.61 11.92
CA SER A 152 3.14 -0.74 12.38
C SER A 152 4.47 -1.26 11.81
N VAL A 153 5.06 -2.26 12.50
CA VAL A 153 6.25 -2.95 11.96
C VAL A 153 5.79 -3.91 10.86
N LEU A 154 6.06 -3.54 9.61
CA LEU A 154 5.64 -4.34 8.45
C LEU A 154 6.53 -5.58 8.29
N SER A 155 5.89 -6.71 8.01
CA SER A 155 6.57 -7.94 7.64
C SER A 155 7.24 -7.82 6.27
N TRP A 156 8.24 -8.67 6.00
CA TRP A 156 8.97 -8.67 4.73
C TRP A 156 8.05 -8.77 3.51
N PHE A 157 7.03 -9.60 3.55
CA PHE A 157 6.13 -9.80 2.40
C PHE A 157 5.30 -8.54 2.11
N ARG A 158 4.88 -7.78 3.15
CA ARG A 158 4.19 -6.49 2.97
C ARG A 158 5.10 -5.42 2.36
N ILE A 159 6.37 -5.38 2.77
CA ILE A 159 7.36 -4.49 2.16
C ILE A 159 7.54 -4.82 0.67
N VAL A 160 7.77 -6.11 0.34
CA VAL A 160 7.93 -6.56 -1.04
C VAL A 160 6.68 -6.29 -1.87
N GLU A 161 5.50 -6.60 -1.34
CA GLU A 161 4.22 -6.35 -2.00
C GLU A 161 4.02 -4.85 -2.28
N ARG A 162 4.28 -3.98 -1.30
CA ARG A 162 4.15 -2.53 -1.47
C ARG A 162 5.16 -1.96 -2.47
N ILE A 163 6.40 -2.44 -2.47
CA ILE A 163 7.38 -2.09 -3.50
C ILE A 163 6.91 -2.52 -4.89
N LYS A 164 6.34 -3.71 -5.02
CA LYS A 164 5.91 -4.29 -6.29
C LYS A 164 4.66 -3.63 -6.85
N TYR A 165 3.68 -3.34 -6.01
CA TYR A 165 2.35 -2.92 -6.44
C TYR A 165 1.99 -1.48 -6.06
N GLY A 166 2.73 -0.83 -5.16
CA GLY A 166 2.40 0.48 -4.58
C GLY A 166 1.43 0.40 -3.40
N TYR A 167 0.85 -0.77 -3.15
CA TYR A 167 -0.08 -1.04 -2.05
C TYR A 167 0.12 -2.44 -1.49
N THR A 168 -0.48 -2.75 -0.34
CA THR A 168 -0.53 -4.10 0.21
C THR A 168 -1.98 -4.57 0.32
N SER A 169 -2.25 -5.80 -0.09
CA SER A 169 -3.57 -6.42 0.03
C SER A 169 -3.97 -6.65 1.50
N ALA A 170 -2.98 -6.85 2.37
CA ALA A 170 -3.20 -7.05 3.80
C ALA A 170 -3.63 -5.77 4.54
N ASP A 171 -3.33 -4.60 3.98
CA ASP A 171 -3.64 -3.29 4.58
C ASP A 171 -4.84 -2.61 3.90
N LEU A 172 -5.64 -3.33 3.11
CA LEU A 172 -6.83 -2.76 2.47
C LEU A 172 -7.78 -2.11 3.48
N TYR A 173 -7.84 -2.64 4.70
CA TYR A 173 -8.58 -2.01 5.80
C TYR A 173 -7.99 -0.65 6.19
N LEU A 174 -6.66 -0.53 6.23
CA LEU A 174 -5.96 0.72 6.56
C LEU A 174 -5.95 1.72 5.39
N ASN A 175 -6.13 1.25 4.14
CA ASN A 175 -6.28 2.13 2.97
C ASN A 175 -7.49 3.06 3.08
N ARG A 176 -8.43 2.75 3.99
CA ARG A 176 -9.50 3.66 4.34
C ARG A 176 -9.00 4.98 4.93
N TYR A 177 -7.84 4.94 5.61
CA TYR A 177 -7.28 6.08 6.34
C TYR A 177 -5.96 6.57 5.76
N VAL A 178 -5.15 5.65 5.22
CA VAL A 178 -3.88 5.96 4.55
C VAL A 178 -3.99 5.45 3.12
N LYS A 179 -4.28 6.34 2.19
CA LYS A 179 -4.48 5.99 0.77
C LYS A 179 -3.18 5.43 0.18
N GLN A 180 -3.15 4.13 -0.03
CA GLN A 180 -2.12 3.49 -0.84
C GLN A 180 -2.56 3.51 -2.31
N LYS A 181 -1.60 3.81 -3.19
CA LYS A 181 -1.87 3.96 -4.61
C LYS A 181 -1.14 2.89 -5.39
N PRO A 182 -1.83 2.12 -6.26
CA PRO A 182 -1.14 1.23 -7.16
C PRO A 182 -0.26 2.02 -8.13
N TRP A 183 0.91 1.45 -8.47
CA TRP A 183 1.74 2.06 -9.49
C TRP A 183 1.01 2.13 -10.83
N PRO A 184 1.32 3.12 -11.70
CA PRO A 184 0.62 3.30 -12.99
C PRO A 184 0.67 2.08 -13.91
N TRP A 185 1.67 1.21 -13.74
CA TRP A 185 1.83 -0.03 -14.53
C TRP A 185 1.15 -1.26 -13.93
N VAL A 186 0.54 -1.13 -12.75
CA VAL A 186 -0.11 -2.24 -12.06
C VAL A 186 -1.54 -2.39 -12.53
N GLU A 187 -1.91 -3.60 -12.93
CA GLU A 187 -3.30 -3.99 -13.18
C GLU A 187 -3.88 -4.64 -11.93
N SER A 188 -5.01 -4.12 -11.46
CA SER A 188 -5.71 -4.61 -10.28
C SER A 188 -7.14 -5.00 -10.64
N TYR A 189 -7.61 -6.11 -10.09
CA TYR A 189 -8.93 -6.64 -10.35
C TYR A 189 -9.69 -6.83 -9.05
N LEU A 190 -10.83 -6.17 -8.90
CA LEU A 190 -11.63 -6.16 -7.68
C LEU A 190 -13.06 -6.63 -7.97
N THR A 191 -13.74 -7.13 -6.95
CA THR A 191 -15.19 -7.36 -6.96
C THR A 191 -15.83 -6.78 -5.72
N TYR A 192 -16.99 -6.15 -5.90
CA TYR A 192 -17.79 -5.57 -4.83
C TYR A 192 -19.25 -6.03 -4.98
N PHE A 193 -19.93 -6.27 -3.86
CA PHE A 193 -21.34 -6.61 -3.86
C PHE A 193 -22.15 -5.56 -3.09
N ASP A 194 -22.94 -4.79 -3.81
CA ASP A 194 -23.93 -3.89 -3.23
C ASP A 194 -25.15 -4.69 -2.79
N ARG A 195 -25.31 -4.83 -1.47
CA ARG A 195 -26.43 -5.59 -0.88
C ARG A 195 -27.76 -4.89 -1.05
N MET A 196 -27.79 -3.56 -1.07
CA MET A 196 -29.02 -2.78 -1.19
C MET A 196 -29.58 -2.85 -2.61
N ALA A 197 -28.72 -2.58 -3.60
CA ALA A 197 -29.08 -2.64 -5.01
C ALA A 197 -29.10 -4.09 -5.56
N ARG A 198 -28.55 -5.05 -4.83
CA ARG A 198 -28.34 -6.45 -5.28
C ARG A 198 -27.52 -6.54 -6.56
N LEU A 199 -26.53 -5.65 -6.70
CA LEU A 199 -25.62 -5.59 -7.84
C LEU A 199 -24.27 -6.16 -7.45
N ARG A 200 -23.61 -6.87 -8.37
CA ARG A 200 -22.23 -7.29 -8.22
C ARG A 200 -21.39 -6.62 -9.27
N TYR A 201 -20.40 -5.89 -8.82
CA TYR A 201 -19.44 -5.19 -9.64
C TYR A 201 -18.14 -5.98 -9.76
N TYR A 202 -17.53 -5.95 -10.93
CA TYR A 202 -16.19 -6.42 -11.20
C TYR A 202 -15.44 -5.28 -11.86
N PHE A 203 -14.32 -4.87 -11.26
CA PHE A 203 -13.53 -3.73 -11.70
C PHE A 203 -12.16 -4.19 -12.19
N HIS A 204 -11.68 -3.57 -13.25
CA HIS A 204 -10.31 -3.64 -13.71
C HIS A 204 -9.70 -2.24 -13.68
N PHE A 205 -8.69 -2.05 -12.85
CA PHE A 205 -7.93 -0.81 -12.74
C PHE A 205 -6.57 -0.94 -13.40
N LYS A 206 -6.12 0.16 -14.04
CA LYS A 206 -4.74 0.40 -14.46
C LYS A 206 -4.17 1.52 -13.60
N GLY A 207 -3.28 1.20 -12.67
CA GLY A 207 -2.96 2.10 -11.60
C GLY A 207 -4.20 2.47 -10.79
N GLU A 208 -4.43 3.75 -10.57
CA GLU A 208 -5.60 4.27 -9.86
C GLU A 208 -6.88 4.35 -10.71
N LYS A 209 -6.73 4.34 -12.04
CA LYS A 209 -7.85 4.58 -12.96
C LYS A 209 -8.57 3.28 -13.31
N ILE A 210 -9.90 3.36 -13.34
CA ILE A 210 -10.71 2.27 -13.87
C ILE A 210 -10.51 2.21 -15.40
N SER A 211 -10.40 0.99 -15.90
CA SER A 211 -10.28 0.72 -17.33
C SER A 211 -11.52 0.00 -17.87
N ARG A 212 -12.01 -0.97 -17.09
CA ARG A 212 -13.19 -1.78 -17.45
C ARG A 212 -14.00 -2.13 -16.21
N GLU A 213 -15.30 -2.24 -16.40
CA GLU A 213 -16.24 -2.65 -15.35
C GLU A 213 -17.27 -3.63 -15.91
N VAL A 214 -17.62 -4.63 -15.11
CA VAL A 214 -18.76 -5.50 -15.40
C VAL A 214 -19.72 -5.43 -14.23
N ILE A 215 -20.99 -5.11 -14.51
CA ILE A 215 -22.06 -5.09 -13.53
C ILE A 215 -22.96 -6.31 -13.77
N ARG A 216 -23.07 -7.17 -12.77
CA ARG A 216 -24.08 -8.22 -12.76
C ARG A 216 -25.31 -7.74 -12.00
N THR A 217 -26.42 -7.64 -12.69
CA THR A 217 -27.69 -7.17 -12.16
C THR A 217 -28.44 -8.27 -11.37
N SER A 218 -29.47 -7.89 -10.63
CA SER A 218 -30.25 -8.80 -9.78
C SER A 218 -31.01 -9.88 -10.57
N ASP A 219 -31.37 -9.61 -11.82
CA ASP A 219 -32.01 -10.52 -12.77
C ASP A 219 -31.00 -11.42 -13.52
N GLY A 220 -29.70 -11.25 -13.22
CA GLY A 220 -28.63 -12.09 -13.76
C GLY A 220 -28.02 -11.59 -15.07
N ASN A 221 -28.46 -10.45 -15.60
CA ASN A 221 -27.84 -9.82 -16.77
C ASN A 221 -26.47 -9.26 -16.45
N PHE A 222 -25.66 -9.06 -17.49
CA PHE A 222 -24.32 -8.49 -17.37
C PHE A 222 -24.20 -7.27 -18.28
N ILE A 223 -23.67 -6.19 -17.74
CA ILE A 223 -23.43 -4.91 -18.40
C ILE A 223 -21.95 -4.65 -18.38
N ASN A 224 -21.32 -4.54 -19.54
CA ASN A 224 -19.90 -4.26 -19.68
C ASN A 224 -19.74 -2.78 -20.02
N LEU A 225 -18.91 -2.09 -19.24
CA LEU A 225 -18.56 -0.68 -19.37
C LEU A 225 -17.02 -0.53 -19.49
N SER A 226 -16.57 0.45 -20.25
CA SER A 226 -15.15 0.75 -20.41
C SER A 226 -14.92 2.25 -20.61
N GLU A 227 -13.67 2.67 -20.63
CA GLU A 227 -13.31 4.06 -20.96
C GLU A 227 -13.81 4.48 -22.36
N ASN A 228 -13.96 3.53 -23.30
CA ASN A 228 -14.44 3.79 -24.66
C ASN A 228 -15.97 3.69 -24.78
N ASP A 229 -16.65 3.04 -23.83
CA ASP A 229 -18.10 2.87 -23.75
C ASP A 229 -18.53 3.01 -22.28
N PRO A 230 -18.55 4.26 -21.77
CA PRO A 230 -18.70 4.51 -20.33
C PRO A 230 -20.13 4.45 -19.83
N GLU A 231 -21.14 4.37 -20.71
CA GLU A 231 -22.55 4.34 -20.32
C GLU A 231 -23.31 3.30 -21.15
N LYS A 232 -24.08 2.45 -20.47
CA LYS A 232 -24.93 1.44 -21.12
C LYS A 232 -26.10 1.05 -20.21
N ASP A 233 -27.30 0.93 -20.78
CA ASP A 233 -28.53 0.44 -20.12
C ASP A 233 -28.87 1.18 -18.81
N GLY A 234 -28.54 2.49 -18.74
CA GLY A 234 -28.77 3.32 -17.55
C GLY A 234 -27.70 3.18 -16.45
N TYR A 235 -26.61 2.46 -16.73
CA TYR A 235 -25.46 2.34 -15.88
C TYR A 235 -24.28 3.14 -16.45
N ALA A 236 -23.47 3.70 -15.57
CA ALA A 236 -22.28 4.45 -15.93
C ALA A 236 -21.03 3.83 -15.31
N LEU A 237 -19.89 3.91 -16.05
CA LEU A 237 -18.59 3.47 -15.57
C LEU A 237 -18.26 4.18 -14.25
N PHE A 238 -17.73 3.41 -13.29
CA PHE A 238 -17.28 3.94 -12.02
C PHE A 238 -16.27 5.08 -12.21
N THR A 239 -16.50 6.22 -11.60
CA THR A 239 -15.67 7.43 -11.76
C THR A 239 -14.66 7.65 -10.63
N GLY A 240 -14.69 6.82 -9.59
CA GLY A 240 -13.73 6.86 -8.49
C GLY A 240 -12.40 6.21 -8.81
N SER A 241 -11.44 6.34 -7.88
CA SER A 241 -10.13 5.72 -7.95
C SER A 241 -10.11 4.31 -7.34
N PHE A 242 -9.01 3.58 -7.55
CA PHE A 242 -8.74 2.32 -6.85
C PHE A 242 -8.84 2.48 -5.32
N GLY A 243 -8.29 3.57 -4.76
CA GLY A 243 -8.33 3.86 -3.34
C GLY A 243 -9.73 4.03 -2.77
N ASP A 244 -10.69 4.47 -3.59
CA ASP A 244 -12.07 4.70 -3.14
C ASP A 244 -12.87 3.41 -2.95
N ILE A 245 -12.49 2.31 -3.61
CA ILE A 245 -13.22 1.03 -3.56
C ILE A 245 -12.42 -0.12 -2.92
N SER A 246 -11.10 -0.08 -2.96
CA SER A 246 -10.23 -1.20 -2.54
C SER A 246 -10.44 -1.63 -1.09
N TRP A 247 -10.82 -0.72 -0.21
CA TRP A 247 -11.05 -1.00 1.22
C TRP A 247 -12.30 -1.85 1.50
N CYS A 248 -13.28 -1.88 0.58
CA CYS A 248 -14.53 -2.64 0.75
C CYS A 248 -14.72 -3.74 -0.30
N ALA A 249 -13.82 -3.84 -1.27
CA ALA A 249 -13.86 -4.83 -2.33
C ALA A 249 -12.90 -6.01 -2.05
N TRP A 250 -13.09 -7.11 -2.77
CA TRP A 250 -12.23 -8.29 -2.71
C TRP A 250 -11.43 -8.43 -4.00
N ASN A 251 -10.18 -8.88 -3.88
CA ASN A 251 -9.37 -9.20 -5.04
C ASN A 251 -9.95 -10.38 -5.82
N VAL A 252 -9.90 -10.29 -7.14
CA VAL A 252 -10.15 -11.39 -8.07
C VAL A 252 -8.94 -11.54 -9.00
N THR A 253 -8.80 -12.70 -9.63
CA THR A 253 -7.73 -12.89 -10.62
C THR A 253 -8.09 -12.20 -11.95
N GLY A 254 -7.07 -11.73 -12.68
CA GLY A 254 -7.28 -11.18 -14.03
C GLY A 254 -7.92 -12.20 -14.97
N GLU A 255 -7.56 -13.48 -14.86
CA GLU A 255 -8.18 -14.57 -15.62
C GLU A 255 -9.70 -14.65 -15.37
N LYS A 256 -10.11 -14.61 -14.09
CA LYS A 256 -11.53 -14.63 -13.73
C LYS A 256 -12.28 -13.40 -14.25
N PHE A 257 -11.66 -12.21 -14.12
CA PHE A 257 -12.25 -10.99 -14.67
C PHE A 257 -12.42 -11.09 -16.19
N ASN A 258 -11.37 -11.45 -16.91
CA ASN A 258 -11.37 -11.57 -18.36
C ASN A 258 -12.38 -12.62 -18.86
N THR A 259 -12.50 -13.76 -18.17
CA THR A 259 -13.53 -14.77 -18.47
C THR A 259 -14.95 -14.18 -18.40
N ILE A 260 -15.25 -13.36 -17.37
CA ILE A 260 -16.54 -12.72 -17.23
C ILE A 260 -16.71 -11.64 -18.32
N TRP A 261 -15.70 -10.83 -18.55
CA TRP A 261 -15.70 -9.78 -19.56
C TRP A 261 -15.97 -10.33 -20.96
N ASP A 262 -15.19 -11.31 -21.43
CA ASP A 262 -15.25 -11.86 -22.78
C ASP A 262 -16.57 -12.61 -23.05
N LYS A 263 -17.08 -13.30 -22.01
CA LYS A 263 -18.36 -14.03 -22.11
C LYS A 263 -19.54 -13.10 -22.38
N HIS A 264 -19.48 -11.86 -21.92
CA HIS A 264 -20.61 -10.91 -21.95
C HIS A 264 -20.32 -9.67 -22.80
N HIS A 265 -19.08 -9.52 -23.31
CA HIS A 265 -18.70 -8.46 -24.25
C HIS A 265 -19.01 -8.94 -25.69
N GLY A 266 -19.83 -8.18 -26.40
CA GLY A 266 -20.16 -8.50 -27.81
C GLY A 266 -21.37 -9.41 -28.03
N LYS A 267 -22.14 -9.74 -26.99
CA LYS A 267 -23.51 -10.27 -27.18
C LYS A 267 -24.47 -9.11 -27.41
N GLU A 268 -24.33 -8.44 -28.54
CA GLU A 268 -25.42 -7.66 -29.11
C GLU A 268 -26.50 -8.65 -29.60
N SER A 269 -27.69 -8.56 -28.98
CA SER A 269 -28.88 -9.28 -29.39
C SER A 269 -29.48 -8.64 -30.62
#